data_fff6d6f631a3020d079f6ab9306d23e2
#
_entry.id   fff6d6f631a3020d079f6ab9306d23e2
#
_cell.length_a   1.000
_cell.length_b   1.000
_cell.length_c   1.000
_cell.angle_alpha   90.00
_cell.angle_beta   90.00
_cell.angle_gamma   90.00
#
_symmetry.space_group_name_H-M   'P 1'
#
loop_
_entity.id
_entity.type
_entity.pdbx_description
1 polymer ?
#
loop_
_entity_poly.entity_id
_entity_poly.type
_entity_poly.pdbx_seq_one_letter_code
_entity_poly.pdbx_strand_id
1 'polypeptide(L)'
;VNAISAQHGGIVTYTLNLIRQMRKSGLTGKVYVPPPFFDWVDEKERDGVSLVNVNLSGLGSLKRLFWEQLNWRRVVKDSGASVLYSSANYGLIRPPIPQILMIQGEISFNPYYQEAVLPRLSRLERVGFALRRRLVRWSMRHSDIVLFPSETALKSVVGDDPELARRSRVNYLCAEDGLKNLKS
;
A
#
# COMPACT_ATOMS: atom_id res chain seq x y z
N VAL A 1 -3.88 -5.87 8.22
CA VAL A 1 -3.13 -4.94 7.34
C VAL A 1 -2.07 -5.72 6.56
N ASN A 2 -2.04 -5.55 5.23
CA ASN A 2 -0.93 -6.01 4.39
C ASN A 2 0.13 -4.91 4.26
N ALA A 3 1.22 -5.03 5.00
CA ALA A 3 2.39 -4.15 4.96
C ALA A 3 3.70 -4.91 4.64
N ILE A 4 3.59 -6.04 3.93
CA ILE A 4 4.73 -6.91 3.57
C ILE A 4 5.80 -6.16 2.76
N SER A 5 5.42 -5.08 2.07
CA SER A 5 6.34 -4.22 1.31
C SER A 5 7.08 -3.18 2.16
N ALA A 6 6.79 -3.06 3.45
CA ALA A 6 7.41 -2.06 4.33
C ALA A 6 8.86 -2.44 4.69
N GLN A 7 9.74 -2.38 3.69
CA GLN A 7 11.16 -2.72 3.85
C GLN A 7 12.06 -1.49 3.93
N HIS A 8 11.72 -0.41 3.22
CA HIS A 8 12.55 0.79 3.12
C HIS A 8 11.72 2.05 2.88
N GLY A 9 12.24 3.20 3.32
CA GLY A 9 11.73 4.52 2.97
C GLY A 9 10.35 4.86 3.54
N GLY A 10 9.61 5.69 2.85
CA GLY A 10 8.34 6.27 3.33
C GLY A 10 7.25 5.26 3.69
N ILE A 11 7.27 4.04 3.11
CA ILE A 11 6.29 3.00 3.46
C ILE A 11 6.50 2.46 4.88
N VAL A 12 7.75 2.46 5.37
CA VAL A 12 8.06 2.07 6.76
C VAL A 12 7.46 3.09 7.71
N THR A 13 7.78 4.37 7.53
CA THR A 13 7.24 5.48 8.34
C THR A 13 5.71 5.50 8.30
N TYR A 14 5.12 5.31 7.12
CA TYR A 14 3.69 5.22 6.97
C TYR A 14 3.09 4.07 7.80
N THR A 15 3.69 2.88 7.73
CA THR A 15 3.19 1.70 8.44
C THR A 15 3.34 1.86 9.95
N LEU A 16 4.44 2.44 10.44
CA LEU A 16 4.63 2.78 11.85
C LEU A 16 3.54 3.74 12.34
N ASN A 17 3.29 4.82 11.60
CA ASN A 17 2.26 5.78 11.94
C ASN A 17 0.85 5.16 11.90
N LEU A 18 0.59 4.26 10.96
CA LEU A 18 -0.67 3.52 10.89
C LEU A 18 -0.88 2.67 12.15
N ILE A 19 0.14 1.93 12.60
CA ILE A 19 0.08 1.12 13.83
C ILE A 19 -0.21 2.01 15.05
N ARG A 20 0.51 3.14 15.17
CA ARG A 20 0.29 4.12 16.25
C ARG A 20 -1.15 4.68 16.23
N GLN A 21 -1.69 4.99 15.05
CA GLN A 21 -3.06 5.48 14.91
C GLN A 21 -4.10 4.39 15.20
N MET A 22 -3.88 3.16 14.76
CA MET A 22 -4.75 2.02 15.13
C MET A 22 -4.87 1.91 16.64
N ARG A 23 -3.74 1.91 17.35
CA ARG A 23 -3.71 1.89 18.80
C ARG A 23 -4.46 3.08 19.42
N LYS A 24 -4.16 4.31 19.01
CA LYS A 24 -4.82 5.53 19.52
C LYS A 24 -6.35 5.50 19.32
N SER A 25 -6.81 4.84 18.29
CA SER A 25 -8.24 4.71 17.94
C SER A 25 -8.90 3.46 18.54
N GLY A 26 -8.18 2.67 19.33
CA GLY A 26 -8.70 1.41 19.87
C GLY A 26 -8.97 0.33 18.80
N LEU A 27 -8.41 0.47 17.61
CA LEU A 27 -8.54 -0.51 16.55
C LEU A 27 -7.57 -1.68 16.80
N THR A 28 -8.11 -2.87 16.76
CA THR A 28 -7.33 -4.10 16.90
C THR A 28 -7.13 -4.78 15.55
N GLY A 29 -6.03 -5.53 15.41
CA GLY A 29 -5.83 -6.27 14.17
C GLY A 29 -4.43 -6.85 13.99
N LYS A 30 -4.28 -7.60 12.90
CA LYS A 30 -2.99 -8.19 12.49
C LYS A 30 -2.35 -7.32 11.42
N VAL A 31 -1.08 -6.96 11.62
CA VAL A 31 -0.25 -6.24 10.65
C VAL A 31 0.87 -7.17 10.18
N TYR A 32 0.82 -7.53 8.92
CA TYR A 32 1.78 -8.44 8.31
C TYR A 32 2.92 -7.64 7.71
N VAL A 33 4.12 -7.89 8.20
CA VAL A 33 5.31 -7.08 7.93
C VAL A 33 6.52 -7.97 7.60
N PRO A 34 7.55 -7.45 6.91
CA PRO A 34 8.80 -8.17 6.71
C PRO A 34 9.60 -8.26 8.02
N PRO A 35 10.55 -9.22 8.13
CA PRO A 35 11.33 -9.45 9.36
C PRO A 35 11.96 -8.20 9.96
N PRO A 36 12.66 -7.33 9.20
CA PRO A 36 13.35 -6.16 9.76
C PRO A 36 12.40 -5.15 10.43
N PHE A 37 11.10 -5.23 10.14
CA PHE A 37 10.12 -4.29 10.69
C PHE A 37 9.93 -4.46 12.20
N PHE A 38 10.17 -5.65 12.74
CA PHE A 38 10.04 -5.93 14.18
C PHE A 38 10.99 -5.11 15.03
N ASP A 39 12.17 -4.78 14.51
CA ASP A 39 13.19 -4.03 15.21
C ASP A 39 12.84 -2.54 15.34
N TRP A 40 11.84 -2.07 14.59
CA TRP A 40 11.45 -0.66 14.54
C TRP A 40 10.19 -0.33 15.35
N VAL A 41 9.54 -1.34 15.95
CA VAL A 41 8.29 -1.16 16.71
C VAL A 41 8.48 -1.63 18.14
N ASP A 42 8.43 -0.71 19.08
CA ASP A 42 8.47 -1.04 20.50
C ASP A 42 7.26 -1.88 20.90
N GLU A 43 7.44 -2.78 21.87
CA GLU A 43 6.34 -3.62 22.40
C GLU A 43 5.15 -2.77 22.90
N LYS A 44 5.45 -1.65 23.54
CA LYS A 44 4.44 -0.70 24.03
C LYS A 44 3.60 -0.08 22.91
N GLU A 45 4.13 -0.02 21.68
CA GLU A 45 3.42 0.48 20.51
C GLU A 45 2.52 -0.56 19.84
N ARG A 46 2.60 -1.82 20.27
CA ARG A 46 1.85 -2.96 19.69
C ARG A 46 0.53 -3.27 20.41
N ASP A 47 0.16 -2.51 21.44
CA ASP A 47 -1.06 -2.75 22.19
C ASP A 47 -2.30 -2.79 21.26
N GLY A 48 -3.04 -3.91 21.29
CA GLY A 48 -4.15 -4.17 20.39
C GLY A 48 -3.76 -4.56 18.93
N VAL A 49 -2.45 -4.48 18.57
CA VAL A 49 -1.96 -4.77 17.22
C VAL A 49 -0.97 -5.94 17.24
N SER A 50 -1.33 -7.03 16.60
CA SER A 50 -0.46 -8.20 16.43
C SER A 50 0.40 -8.06 15.18
N LEU A 51 1.72 -8.01 15.33
CA LEU A 51 2.64 -8.08 14.20
C LEU A 51 2.86 -9.54 13.78
N VAL A 52 2.72 -9.79 12.49
CA VAL A 52 2.93 -11.12 11.90
C VAL A 52 4.07 -11.06 10.89
N ASN A 53 5.10 -11.87 11.12
CA ASN A 53 6.24 -11.93 10.22
C ASN A 53 5.90 -12.67 8.92
N VAL A 54 6.19 -12.04 7.79
CA VAL A 54 6.08 -12.65 6.46
C VAL A 54 7.39 -12.45 5.72
N ASN A 55 8.22 -13.48 5.70
CA ASN A 55 9.49 -13.45 5.01
C ASN A 55 9.31 -13.85 3.54
N LEU A 56 9.35 -12.87 2.66
CA LEU A 56 9.39 -13.04 1.20
C LEU A 56 10.71 -12.52 0.61
N SER A 57 11.75 -12.44 1.43
CA SER A 57 13.10 -12.08 0.98
C SER A 57 13.58 -13.09 -0.08
N GLY A 58 14.15 -12.57 -1.16
CA GLY A 58 14.59 -13.40 -2.30
C GLY A 58 13.51 -13.64 -3.37
N LEU A 59 12.25 -13.32 -3.13
CA LEU A 59 11.26 -13.33 -4.20
C LEU A 59 11.31 -12.02 -5.01
N GLY A 60 11.57 -12.13 -6.30
CA GLY A 60 11.43 -11.00 -7.21
C GLY A 60 9.98 -10.47 -7.24
N SER A 61 9.80 -9.19 -7.59
CA SER A 61 8.51 -8.47 -7.50
C SER A 61 7.33 -9.21 -8.13
N LEU A 62 7.51 -9.88 -9.28
CA LEU A 62 6.45 -10.64 -9.94
C LEU A 62 6.08 -11.92 -9.16
N LYS A 63 7.09 -12.70 -8.72
CA LYS A 63 6.84 -13.91 -7.93
C LYS A 63 6.14 -13.58 -6.62
N ARG A 64 6.52 -12.48 -5.97
CA ARG A 64 5.88 -11.97 -4.78
C ARG A 64 4.42 -11.59 -5.05
N LEU A 65 4.13 -10.89 -6.14
CA LEU A 65 2.76 -10.53 -6.52
C LEU A 65 1.88 -11.78 -6.72
N PHE A 66 2.40 -12.80 -7.42
CA PHE A 66 1.68 -14.07 -7.58
C PHE A 66 1.44 -14.76 -6.24
N TRP A 67 2.46 -14.79 -5.38
CA TRP A 67 2.34 -15.35 -4.04
C TRP A 67 1.25 -14.63 -3.24
N GLU A 68 1.22 -13.31 -3.26
CA GLU A 68 0.20 -12.50 -2.60
C GLU A 68 -1.20 -12.82 -3.15
N GLN A 69 -1.39 -12.92 -4.44
CA GLN A 69 -2.72 -13.22 -5.01
C GLN A 69 -3.24 -14.62 -4.62
N LEU A 70 -2.37 -15.60 -4.48
CA LEU A 70 -2.75 -16.97 -4.19
C LEU A 70 -2.84 -17.26 -2.68
N ASN A 71 -1.76 -16.95 -1.95
CA ASN A 71 -1.63 -17.33 -0.54
C ASN A 71 -2.28 -16.30 0.38
N TRP A 72 -2.13 -15.01 0.06
CA TRP A 72 -2.66 -13.92 0.87
C TRP A 72 -4.18 -13.96 0.96
N ARG A 73 -4.84 -14.35 -0.11
CA ARG A 73 -6.31 -14.52 -0.13
C ARG A 73 -6.79 -15.53 0.92
N ARG A 74 -6.05 -16.65 1.08
CA ARG A 74 -6.35 -17.66 2.11
C ARG A 74 -6.11 -17.09 3.50
N VAL A 75 -4.93 -16.47 3.72
CA VAL A 75 -4.58 -15.84 5.00
C VAL A 75 -5.63 -14.82 5.43
N VAL A 76 -6.12 -13.98 4.51
CA VAL A 76 -7.16 -13.00 4.78
C VAL A 76 -8.48 -13.67 5.13
N LYS A 77 -8.89 -14.71 4.38
CA LYS A 77 -10.12 -15.45 4.66
C LYS A 77 -10.10 -16.09 6.05
N ASP A 78 -8.96 -16.68 6.42
CA ASP A 78 -8.79 -17.42 7.67
C ASP A 78 -8.48 -16.49 8.87
N SER A 79 -8.24 -15.19 8.62
CA SER A 79 -7.88 -14.22 9.67
C SER A 79 -9.03 -13.81 10.59
N GLY A 80 -10.28 -14.00 10.17
CA GLY A 80 -11.47 -13.47 10.85
C GLY A 80 -11.61 -11.94 10.77
N ALA A 81 -10.80 -11.26 9.94
CA ALA A 81 -10.85 -9.82 9.80
C ALA A 81 -12.10 -9.36 9.04
N SER A 82 -12.65 -8.21 9.42
CA SER A 82 -13.78 -7.57 8.75
C SER A 82 -13.37 -6.66 7.57
N VAL A 83 -12.11 -6.22 7.53
CA VAL A 83 -11.57 -5.36 6.47
C VAL A 83 -10.09 -5.67 6.22
N LEU A 84 -9.71 -5.66 4.95
CA LEU A 84 -8.32 -5.74 4.51
C LEU A 84 -7.81 -4.34 4.17
N TYR A 85 -6.73 -3.93 4.81
CA TYR A 85 -5.98 -2.73 4.43
C TYR A 85 -4.70 -3.13 3.71
N SER A 86 -4.56 -2.75 2.43
CA SER A 86 -3.37 -2.98 1.61
C SER A 86 -2.56 -1.69 1.48
N SER A 87 -1.39 -1.62 2.12
CA SER A 87 -0.63 -0.37 2.32
C SER A 87 0.26 0.04 1.15
N ALA A 88 0.32 -0.73 0.06
CA ALA A 88 1.28 -0.46 -1.01
C ALA A 88 0.81 -0.87 -2.41
N ASN A 89 0.23 0.04 -3.14
CA ASN A 89 -0.06 0.02 -4.59
C ASN A 89 -0.79 -1.21 -5.16
N TYR A 90 -0.64 -2.38 -4.52
CA TYR A 90 -1.25 -3.63 -4.96
C TYR A 90 -2.15 -4.19 -3.89
N GLY A 91 -3.40 -4.44 -4.25
CA GLY A 91 -4.36 -5.16 -3.43
C GLY A 91 -4.67 -6.53 -4.04
N LEU A 92 -5.47 -7.30 -3.33
CA LEU A 92 -6.01 -8.55 -3.85
C LEU A 92 -7.01 -8.27 -4.98
N ILE A 93 -6.91 -9.06 -6.03
CA ILE A 93 -7.92 -9.13 -7.07
C ILE A 93 -9.04 -10.05 -6.53
N ARG A 94 -10.27 -9.53 -6.44
CA ARG A 94 -11.41 -10.20 -5.80
C ARG A 94 -11.11 -10.60 -4.35
N PRO A 95 -10.88 -9.62 -3.46
CA PRO A 95 -10.61 -9.88 -2.04
C PRO A 95 -11.81 -10.62 -1.40
N PRO A 96 -11.59 -11.48 -0.40
CA PRO A 96 -12.68 -12.21 0.25
C PRO A 96 -13.48 -11.37 1.25
N ILE A 97 -12.98 -10.19 1.60
CA ILE A 97 -13.59 -9.21 2.52
C ILE A 97 -13.38 -7.81 1.94
N PRO A 98 -14.11 -6.78 2.39
CA PRO A 98 -13.91 -5.40 1.97
C PRO A 98 -12.45 -4.98 2.04
N GLN A 99 -11.96 -4.31 0.98
CA GLN A 99 -10.56 -3.92 0.84
C GLN A 99 -10.41 -2.41 0.71
N ILE A 100 -9.52 -1.85 1.52
CA ILE A 100 -8.98 -0.51 1.39
C ILE A 100 -7.58 -0.62 0.80
N LEU A 101 -7.32 0.09 -0.29
CA LEU A 101 -6.02 0.11 -0.96
C LEU A 101 -5.39 1.49 -0.86
N MET A 102 -4.16 1.57 -0.37
CA MET A 102 -3.36 2.80 -0.39
C MET A 102 -2.41 2.81 -1.58
N ILE A 103 -2.52 3.83 -2.42
CA ILE A 103 -1.59 4.10 -3.53
C ILE A 103 -0.52 5.05 -3.03
N GLN A 104 0.67 4.55 -2.77
CA GLN A 104 1.81 5.34 -2.28
C GLN A 104 2.74 5.83 -3.39
N GLY A 105 2.77 5.14 -4.52
CA GLY A 105 3.65 5.46 -5.64
C GLY A 105 2.87 5.59 -6.94
N GLU A 106 2.61 6.82 -7.34
CA GLU A 106 1.89 7.15 -8.58
C GLU A 106 2.82 7.35 -9.79
N ILE A 107 4.12 7.06 -9.67
CA ILE A 107 5.11 7.31 -10.73
C ILE A 107 4.69 6.70 -12.09
N SER A 108 3.98 5.57 -12.05
CA SER A 108 3.44 4.92 -13.24
C SER A 108 2.36 5.72 -13.97
N PHE A 109 1.80 6.71 -13.30
CA PHE A 109 0.72 7.55 -13.81
C PHE A 109 1.15 9.00 -13.99
N ASN A 110 2.36 9.35 -13.53
CA ASN A 110 2.90 10.70 -13.64
C ASN A 110 3.14 11.05 -15.12
N PRO A 111 2.52 12.12 -15.68
CA PRO A 111 2.67 12.51 -17.08
C PRO A 111 4.14 12.78 -17.46
N TYR A 112 4.86 13.50 -16.61
CA TYR A 112 6.28 13.77 -16.86
C TYR A 112 7.11 12.49 -17.01
N TYR A 113 6.87 11.48 -16.16
CA TYR A 113 7.57 10.21 -16.28
C TYR A 113 7.23 9.50 -17.59
N GLN A 114 5.97 9.56 -18.01
CA GLN A 114 5.52 8.96 -19.26
C GLN A 114 6.13 9.63 -20.49
N GLU A 115 6.26 10.95 -20.47
CA GLU A 115 6.77 11.74 -21.59
C GLU A 115 8.30 11.81 -21.65
N ALA A 116 8.95 12.00 -20.51
CA ALA A 116 10.39 12.26 -20.46
C ALA A 116 11.24 11.01 -20.18
N VAL A 117 10.74 10.06 -19.40
CA VAL A 117 11.52 8.90 -18.93
C VAL A 117 11.18 7.64 -19.73
N LEU A 118 9.88 7.34 -19.87
CA LEU A 118 9.43 6.09 -20.49
C LEU A 118 9.98 5.87 -21.92
N PRO A 119 10.10 6.88 -22.81
CA PRO A 119 10.67 6.68 -24.14
C PRO A 119 12.16 6.29 -24.14
N ARG A 120 12.88 6.64 -23.05
CA ARG A 120 14.32 6.33 -22.90
C ARG A 120 14.59 4.93 -22.35
N LEU A 121 13.56 4.26 -21.85
CA LEU A 121 13.67 2.89 -21.36
C LEU A 121 13.73 1.87 -22.49
N SER A 122 14.37 0.75 -22.24
CA SER A 122 14.37 -0.40 -23.14
C SER A 122 12.95 -0.94 -23.38
N ARG A 123 12.74 -1.70 -24.43
CA ARG A 123 11.44 -2.31 -24.73
C ARG A 123 10.93 -3.19 -23.56
N LEU A 124 11.81 -3.95 -22.95
CA LEU A 124 11.46 -4.83 -21.83
C LEU A 124 11.00 -4.03 -20.59
N GLU A 125 11.72 -2.96 -20.26
CA GLU A 125 11.33 -2.08 -19.16
C GLU A 125 9.99 -1.40 -19.42
N ARG A 126 9.73 -0.95 -20.65
CA ARG A 126 8.42 -0.36 -21.04
C ARG A 126 7.28 -1.36 -20.88
N VAL A 127 7.48 -2.61 -21.29
CA VAL A 127 6.49 -3.68 -21.09
C VAL A 127 6.26 -3.93 -19.60
N GLY A 128 7.33 -4.03 -18.82
CA GLY A 128 7.24 -4.18 -17.36
C GLY A 128 6.50 -3.02 -16.70
N PHE A 129 6.74 -1.79 -17.17
CA PHE A 129 6.06 -0.59 -16.69
C PHE A 129 4.55 -0.61 -17.02
N ALA A 130 4.21 -0.94 -18.26
CA ALA A 130 2.81 -1.06 -18.69
C ALA A 130 2.06 -2.14 -17.90
N LEU A 131 2.71 -3.27 -17.64
CA LEU A 131 2.14 -4.35 -16.82
C LEU A 131 1.90 -3.89 -15.38
N ARG A 132 2.86 -3.22 -14.74
CA ARG A 132 2.69 -2.65 -13.39
C ARG A 132 1.52 -1.69 -13.33
N ARG A 133 1.44 -0.75 -14.28
CA ARG A 133 0.33 0.21 -14.38
C ARG A 133 -1.02 -0.50 -14.50
N ARG A 134 -1.10 -1.54 -15.32
CA ARG A 134 -2.32 -2.35 -15.48
C ARG A 134 -2.70 -3.07 -14.19
N LEU A 135 -1.73 -3.64 -13.49
CA LEU A 135 -1.95 -4.35 -12.23
C LEU A 135 -2.42 -3.40 -11.11
N VAL A 136 -1.83 -2.20 -11.02
CA VAL A 136 -2.29 -1.18 -10.07
C VAL A 136 -3.74 -0.79 -10.36
N ARG A 137 -4.07 -0.48 -11.62
CA ARG A 137 -5.46 -0.17 -12.01
C ARG A 137 -6.42 -1.31 -11.70
N TRP A 138 -5.99 -2.53 -11.93
CA TRP A 138 -6.80 -3.70 -11.63
C TRP A 138 -7.03 -3.87 -10.13
N SER A 139 -6.00 -3.69 -9.31
CA SER A 139 -6.11 -3.67 -7.84
C SER A 139 -7.09 -2.59 -7.35
N MET A 140 -7.00 -1.37 -7.91
CA MET A 140 -7.92 -0.28 -7.56
C MET A 140 -9.37 -0.63 -7.88
N ARG A 141 -9.64 -1.22 -9.03
CA ARG A 141 -11.01 -1.62 -9.44
C ARG A 141 -11.61 -2.72 -8.57
N HIS A 142 -10.79 -3.51 -7.90
CA HIS A 142 -11.22 -4.56 -6.97
C HIS A 142 -11.15 -4.13 -5.49
N SER A 143 -10.92 -2.86 -5.24
CA SER A 143 -10.94 -2.28 -3.89
C SER A 143 -12.20 -1.46 -3.67
N ASP A 144 -12.77 -1.53 -2.48
CA ASP A 144 -13.95 -0.77 -2.10
C ASP A 144 -13.63 0.69 -1.88
N ILE A 145 -12.45 0.97 -1.30
CA ILE A 145 -11.91 2.31 -1.11
C ILE A 145 -10.48 2.35 -1.60
N VAL A 146 -10.12 3.40 -2.32
CA VAL A 146 -8.75 3.69 -2.76
C VAL A 146 -8.28 4.99 -2.13
N LEU A 147 -7.16 4.96 -1.44
CA LEU A 147 -6.56 6.10 -0.77
C LEU A 147 -5.35 6.62 -1.54
N PHE A 148 -5.22 7.93 -1.59
CA PHE A 148 -4.12 8.64 -2.23
C PHE A 148 -3.45 9.61 -1.25
N PRO A 149 -2.11 9.82 -1.33
CA PRO A 149 -1.40 10.71 -0.41
C PRO A 149 -1.65 12.20 -0.67
N SER A 150 -2.22 12.56 -1.83
CA SER A 150 -2.49 13.94 -2.20
C SER A 150 -3.57 14.03 -3.28
N GLU A 151 -4.17 15.21 -3.43
CA GLU A 151 -5.10 15.52 -4.53
C GLU A 151 -4.45 15.38 -5.91
N THR A 152 -3.18 15.76 -6.03
CA THR A 152 -2.43 15.64 -7.29
C THR A 152 -2.26 14.17 -7.67
N ALA A 153 -1.90 13.31 -6.72
CA ALA A 153 -1.78 11.88 -6.94
C ALA A 153 -3.14 11.26 -7.34
N LEU A 154 -4.22 11.65 -6.65
CA LEU A 154 -5.57 11.21 -6.99
C LEU A 154 -5.93 11.59 -8.42
N LYS A 155 -5.79 12.86 -8.79
CA LYS A 155 -6.14 13.35 -10.13
C LYS A 155 -5.33 12.67 -11.23
N SER A 156 -4.01 12.49 -11.05
CA SER A 156 -3.16 11.87 -12.06
C SER A 156 -3.44 10.38 -12.27
N VAL A 157 -3.91 9.68 -11.23
CA VAL A 157 -4.16 8.23 -11.30
C VAL A 157 -5.59 7.91 -11.74
N VAL A 158 -6.57 8.60 -11.16
CA VAL A 158 -8.00 8.38 -11.42
C VAL A 158 -8.38 8.90 -12.80
N GLY A 159 -7.87 10.09 -13.19
CA GLY A 159 -8.23 10.73 -14.43
C GLY A 159 -9.75 10.92 -14.52
N ASP A 160 -10.32 10.60 -15.68
CA ASP A 160 -11.74 10.72 -15.98
C ASP A 160 -12.56 9.45 -15.67
N ASP A 161 -12.04 8.52 -14.86
CA ASP A 161 -12.75 7.28 -14.50
C ASP A 161 -13.75 7.56 -13.35
N PRO A 162 -15.08 7.69 -13.64
CA PRO A 162 -16.05 8.09 -12.63
C PRO A 162 -16.29 7.01 -11.57
N GLU A 163 -16.04 5.76 -11.91
CA GLU A 163 -16.19 4.66 -10.96
C GLU A 163 -15.07 4.66 -9.92
N LEU A 164 -13.82 4.87 -10.38
CA LEU A 164 -12.68 5.05 -9.49
C LEU A 164 -12.82 6.33 -8.66
N ALA A 165 -13.29 7.43 -9.23
CA ALA A 165 -13.48 8.69 -8.51
C ALA A 165 -14.41 8.53 -7.29
N ARG A 166 -15.53 7.81 -7.45
CA ARG A 166 -16.48 7.59 -6.34
C ARG A 166 -15.89 6.88 -5.14
N ARG A 167 -14.97 5.94 -5.35
CA ARG A 167 -14.33 5.13 -4.29
C ARG A 167 -12.97 5.67 -3.84
N SER A 168 -12.48 6.72 -4.47
CA SER A 168 -11.18 7.33 -4.17
C SER A 168 -11.29 8.44 -3.12
N ARG A 169 -10.34 8.49 -2.21
CA ARG A 169 -10.23 9.51 -1.17
C ARG A 169 -8.78 9.93 -1.00
N VAL A 170 -8.56 11.16 -0.57
CA VAL A 170 -7.23 11.62 -0.15
C VAL A 170 -7.03 11.30 1.32
N ASN A 171 -5.91 10.70 1.62
CA ASN A 171 -5.42 10.46 2.98
C ASN A 171 -4.02 11.04 3.07
N TYR A 172 -3.92 12.29 3.51
CA TYR A 172 -2.63 12.97 3.63
C TYR A 172 -1.70 12.20 4.56
N LEU A 173 -0.49 11.97 4.09
CA LEU A 173 0.54 11.36 4.92
C LEU A 173 0.95 12.37 5.99
N CYS A 174 0.63 12.07 7.24
CA CYS A 174 1.04 12.94 8.35
C CYS A 174 2.56 12.85 8.55
N ALA A 175 3.21 13.99 8.70
CA ALA A 175 4.55 14.06 9.27
C ALA A 175 4.53 13.59 10.73
N GLU A 176 5.63 13.08 11.23
CA GLU A 176 5.77 12.75 12.65
C GLU A 176 5.46 13.97 13.52
N ASP A 177 4.84 13.74 14.67
CA ASP A 177 4.46 14.83 15.60
C ASP A 177 5.68 15.68 16.02
N GLY A 178 6.90 15.12 15.96
CA GLY A 178 8.15 15.86 16.21
C GLY A 178 8.47 16.98 15.21
N LEU A 179 7.96 16.89 13.96
CA LEU A 179 8.16 17.94 12.96
C LEU A 179 7.24 19.15 13.15
N LYS A 180 6.13 18.98 13.88
CA LYS A 180 5.21 20.10 14.20
C LYS A 180 5.83 21.15 15.14
N ASN A 181 6.90 20.80 15.85
CA ASN A 181 7.58 21.67 16.81
C ASN A 181 8.79 22.40 16.21
N LEU A 182 9.13 22.15 14.95
CA LEU A 182 10.11 22.95 14.21
C LEU A 182 9.43 24.25 13.76
N LYS A 183 9.33 25.21 14.71
CA LYS A 183 9.00 26.59 14.35
C LYS A 183 10.16 27.14 13.53
N SER A 184 9.85 27.60 12.32
CA SER A 184 10.71 28.46 11.49
C SER A 184 11.12 29.71 12.24
#